data_37eb83925cabb35463b8fc0a7586d438
#
_entry.id   37eb83925cabb35463b8fc0a7586d438
#
_cell.length_a   1.000
_cell.length_b   1.000
_cell.length_c   1.000
_cell.angle_alpha   90.00
_cell.angle_beta   90.00
_cell.angle_gamma   90.00
#
_symmetry.space_group_name_H-M   'P 1'
#
loop_
_entity.id
_entity.type
_entity.pdbx_description
1 polymer ?
#
loop_
_entity_poly.entity_id
_entity_poly.type
_entity_poly.pdbx_seq_one_letter_code
_entity_poly.pdbx_strand_id
1 'polypeptide(L)'
;LQGYIKRGSLKTVKIQKRGGKGKTGITTRNEDSVVQTLSVNTHTSVLFFSTEGLVYKIKAWKIPEGSASSKGKSLFNILPLKNHQSISSIMPFPESEEDSSKYQIVFATSKGKVRKNSLEDFSSINTSGKIAMKLDTNDRIIGVKICKDDQDIILSTKFGKCIRFESKKLRIFKGRSSKGIKGIELAPNDEIVSLSIIDNNKMKKNGKNTKDDKSELAAKQKFILSISENGFGKKTSHYDYRTTNRGGKGIIGIINSPRN
;
A
#
# COMPACT_ATOMS: atom_id res chain seq x y z
N LEU A 1 -1.07 3.77 14.54
CA LEU A 1 0.11 2.96 14.79
C LEU A 1 -0.13 1.87 15.84
N GLN A 2 -0.90 2.14 16.88
CA GLN A 2 -1.17 1.17 17.97
C GLN A 2 -2.29 0.16 17.68
N GLY A 3 -2.78 0.10 16.43
CA GLY A 3 -3.78 -0.87 16.02
C GLY A 3 -5.22 -0.57 16.48
N TYR A 4 -5.56 0.69 16.63
CA TYR A 4 -6.94 1.12 16.91
C TYR A 4 -7.68 1.45 15.63
N ILE A 5 -8.95 1.08 15.57
CA ILE A 5 -9.85 1.36 14.43
C ILE A 5 -11.21 1.80 14.93
N LYS A 6 -11.87 2.64 14.16
CA LYS A 6 -13.29 2.97 14.33
C LYS A 6 -13.93 3.28 12.98
N ARG A 7 -15.23 3.20 12.95
CA ARG A 7 -16.09 3.66 11.86
C ARG A 7 -16.83 4.92 12.28
N GLY A 8 -16.96 5.86 11.39
CA GLY A 8 -17.78 7.07 11.58
C GLY A 8 -18.62 7.33 10.35
N SER A 9 -19.80 7.93 10.54
CA SER A 9 -20.66 8.34 9.43
C SER A 9 -20.09 9.57 8.73
N LEU A 10 -20.06 9.58 7.38
CA LEU A 10 -19.69 10.75 6.58
C LEU A 10 -20.60 11.96 6.85
N LYS A 11 -21.85 11.74 7.30
CA LYS A 11 -22.78 12.81 7.66
C LYS A 11 -22.27 13.68 8.81
N THR A 12 -21.36 13.17 9.65
CA THR A 12 -20.75 13.90 10.76
C THR A 12 -19.60 14.81 10.32
N VAL A 13 -19.08 14.60 9.09
CA VAL A 13 -18.01 15.41 8.52
C VAL A 13 -18.63 16.58 7.77
N LYS A 14 -18.51 17.78 8.34
CA LYS A 14 -19.03 19.01 7.72
C LYS A 14 -17.93 19.73 6.95
N ILE A 15 -18.28 20.22 5.76
CA ILE A 15 -17.40 21.11 4.99
C ILE A 15 -17.21 22.40 5.78
N GLN A 16 -15.96 22.80 5.99
CA GLN A 16 -15.61 24.04 6.65
C GLN A 16 -14.96 25.01 5.67
N LYS A 17 -15.19 26.31 5.88
CA LYS A 17 -14.50 27.36 5.13
C LYS A 17 -13.04 27.44 5.54
N ARG A 18 -12.21 27.99 4.65
CA ARG A 18 -10.78 28.24 4.92
C ARG A 18 -10.62 29.08 6.18
N GLY A 19 -9.63 28.73 7.04
CA GLY A 19 -9.34 29.44 8.29
C GLY A 19 -10.15 28.95 9.50
N GLY A 20 -11.03 27.96 9.37
CA GLY A 20 -11.74 27.38 10.51
C GLY A 20 -10.82 26.49 11.38
N LYS A 21 -11.17 26.30 12.66
CA LYS A 21 -10.40 25.47 13.63
C LYS A 21 -10.38 23.96 13.30
N GLY A 22 -11.13 23.49 12.31
CA GLY A 22 -11.30 22.08 12.04
C GLY A 22 -12.10 21.34 13.12
N LYS A 23 -12.25 20.02 12.96
CA LYS A 23 -12.85 19.13 13.95
C LYS A 23 -11.91 17.95 14.22
N THR A 24 -11.79 17.54 15.46
CA THR A 24 -11.08 16.33 15.83
C THR A 24 -11.79 15.12 15.24
N GLY A 25 -11.11 14.38 14.36
CA GLY A 25 -11.65 13.17 13.75
C GLY A 25 -11.49 11.92 14.61
N ILE A 26 -10.47 11.90 15.47
CA ILE A 26 -10.16 10.80 16.41
C ILE A 26 -9.33 11.37 17.55
N THR A 27 -9.58 10.92 18.78
CA THR A 27 -8.68 11.18 19.90
C THR A 27 -7.65 10.06 19.96
N THR A 28 -6.40 10.37 19.71
CA THR A 28 -5.29 9.43 19.84
C THR A 28 -4.75 9.43 21.27
N ARG A 29 -4.05 8.36 21.64
CA ARG A 29 -3.21 8.36 22.84
C ARG A 29 -1.92 9.15 22.54
N ASN A 30 -1.17 9.52 23.58
CA ASN A 30 0.12 10.17 23.41
C ASN A 30 0.99 9.37 22.43
N GLU A 31 1.62 10.07 21.49
CA GLU A 31 2.51 9.52 20.45
C GLU A 31 1.85 8.62 19.39
N ASP A 32 0.51 8.50 19.38
CA ASP A 32 -0.20 7.76 18.32
C ASP A 32 -0.75 8.71 17.25
N SER A 33 -0.81 8.24 16.02
CA SER A 33 -1.29 9.02 14.86
C SER A 33 -2.19 8.21 13.95
N VAL A 34 -3.05 8.90 13.20
CA VAL A 34 -3.87 8.26 12.16
C VAL A 34 -2.99 7.90 10.97
N VAL A 35 -2.87 6.60 10.71
CA VAL A 35 -2.05 6.07 9.61
C VAL A 35 -2.84 6.01 8.31
N GLN A 36 -4.13 5.66 8.38
CA GLN A 36 -4.95 5.47 7.20
C GLN A 36 -6.41 5.82 7.47
N THR A 37 -7.03 6.48 6.50
CA THR A 37 -8.47 6.74 6.44
C THR A 37 -9.03 6.14 5.15
N LEU A 38 -10.14 5.42 5.25
CA LEU A 38 -10.83 4.81 4.13
C LEU A 38 -12.28 5.29 4.09
N SER A 39 -12.77 5.63 2.90
CA SER A 39 -14.20 5.86 2.66
C SER A 39 -14.78 4.63 1.96
N VAL A 40 -15.72 3.98 2.61
CA VAL A 40 -16.33 2.73 2.13
C VAL A 40 -17.83 2.69 2.46
N ASN A 41 -18.58 1.90 1.70
CA ASN A 41 -19.96 1.57 2.08
C ASN A 41 -19.96 0.63 3.30
N THR A 42 -20.98 0.68 4.12
CA THR A 42 -21.13 -0.20 5.31
C THR A 42 -21.15 -1.68 4.95
N HIS A 43 -21.67 -2.04 3.78
CA HIS A 43 -21.72 -3.42 3.30
C HIS A 43 -20.43 -3.88 2.60
N THR A 44 -19.52 -2.97 2.26
CA THR A 44 -18.24 -3.31 1.65
C THR A 44 -17.43 -4.22 2.57
N SER A 45 -16.86 -5.27 2.01
CA SER A 45 -15.89 -6.10 2.70
C SER A 45 -14.56 -5.39 2.77
N VAL A 46 -13.88 -5.47 3.90
CA VAL A 46 -12.55 -4.88 4.12
C VAL A 46 -11.56 -6.00 4.41
N LEU A 47 -10.45 -6.01 3.68
CA LEU A 47 -9.33 -6.92 3.88
C LEU A 47 -8.29 -6.28 4.79
N PHE A 48 -7.79 -7.07 5.73
CA PHE A 48 -6.73 -6.71 6.66
C PHE A 48 -5.58 -7.69 6.47
N PHE A 49 -4.43 -7.20 6.04
CA PHE A 49 -3.24 -8.02 5.85
C PHE A 49 -2.28 -7.83 7.01
N SER A 50 -1.93 -8.93 7.66
CA SER A 50 -0.94 -8.89 8.74
C SER A 50 0.49 -8.87 8.20
N THR A 51 1.41 -8.37 9.00
CA THR A 51 2.86 -8.39 8.73
C THR A 51 3.40 -9.82 8.54
N GLU A 52 2.72 -10.82 9.08
CA GLU A 52 3.11 -12.23 9.05
C GLU A 52 2.49 -13.04 7.92
N GLY A 53 1.85 -12.37 6.97
CA GLY A 53 1.34 -13.02 5.77
C GLY A 53 -0.06 -13.62 5.91
N LEU A 54 -0.82 -13.25 6.92
CA LEU A 54 -2.24 -13.62 7.04
C LEU A 54 -3.14 -12.52 6.48
N VAL A 55 -4.34 -12.90 6.07
CA VAL A 55 -5.40 -11.99 5.67
C VAL A 55 -6.69 -12.31 6.41
N TYR A 56 -7.36 -11.26 6.84
CA TYR A 56 -8.68 -11.31 7.46
C TYR A 56 -9.66 -10.50 6.63
N LYS A 57 -10.92 -10.89 6.63
CA LYS A 57 -11.98 -10.21 5.89
C LYS A 57 -13.19 -10.01 6.79
N ILE A 58 -13.61 -8.76 6.96
CA ILE A 58 -14.81 -8.41 7.68
C ILE A 58 -15.62 -7.38 6.89
N LYS A 59 -16.94 -7.34 7.11
CA LYS A 59 -17.79 -6.27 6.60
C LYS A 59 -17.55 -4.97 7.36
N ALA A 60 -17.55 -3.83 6.66
CA ALA A 60 -17.28 -2.52 7.27
C ALA A 60 -18.22 -2.20 8.44
N TRP A 61 -19.48 -2.62 8.39
CA TRP A 61 -20.44 -2.43 9.49
C TRP A 61 -20.07 -3.17 10.78
N LYS A 62 -19.25 -4.24 10.71
CA LYS A 62 -18.75 -4.95 11.90
C LYS A 62 -17.67 -4.15 12.65
N ILE A 63 -17.08 -3.13 12.02
CA ILE A 63 -16.17 -2.22 12.69
C ILE A 63 -16.98 -1.32 13.61
N PRO A 64 -16.66 -1.25 14.92
CA PRO A 64 -17.44 -0.47 15.87
C PRO A 64 -17.58 0.98 15.49
N GLU A 65 -18.80 1.51 15.58
CA GLU A 65 -19.06 2.92 15.39
C GLU A 65 -18.57 3.72 16.59
N GLY A 66 -17.99 4.86 16.31
CA GLY A 66 -17.49 5.77 17.33
C GLY A 66 -17.80 7.21 17.00
N SER A 67 -18.05 8.03 18.04
CA SER A 67 -18.16 9.48 17.88
C SER A 67 -16.85 10.08 17.32
N ALA A 68 -16.90 11.30 16.78
CA ALA A 68 -15.74 11.96 16.20
C ALA A 68 -14.54 11.98 17.17
N SER A 69 -14.77 12.22 18.45
CA SER A 69 -13.73 12.29 19.49
C SER A 69 -13.35 10.95 20.13
N SER A 70 -14.00 9.82 19.77
CA SER A 70 -13.70 8.53 20.41
C SER A 70 -12.35 7.97 19.94
N LYS A 71 -11.70 7.18 20.81
CA LYS A 71 -10.41 6.52 20.54
C LYS A 71 -10.51 5.31 19.60
N GLY A 72 -11.71 4.81 19.34
CA GLY A 72 -11.92 3.56 18.62
C GLY A 72 -11.70 2.31 19.48
N LYS A 73 -11.66 1.14 18.83
CA LYS A 73 -11.43 -0.17 19.46
C LYS A 73 -10.16 -0.80 18.92
N SER A 74 -9.49 -1.58 19.75
CA SER A 74 -8.31 -2.34 19.31
C SER A 74 -8.68 -3.38 18.26
N LEU A 75 -7.84 -3.56 17.26
CA LEU A 75 -7.98 -4.57 16.23
C LEU A 75 -7.96 -6.00 16.80
N PHE A 76 -7.30 -6.23 17.92
CA PHE A 76 -7.33 -7.51 18.65
C PHE A 76 -8.74 -7.91 19.12
N ASN A 77 -9.63 -6.95 19.34
CA ASN A 77 -11.02 -7.22 19.74
C ASN A 77 -11.92 -7.51 18.54
N ILE A 78 -11.45 -7.28 17.33
CA ILE A 78 -12.26 -7.37 16.09
C ILE A 78 -11.77 -8.52 15.21
N LEU A 79 -10.45 -8.73 15.19
CA LEU A 79 -9.78 -9.75 14.40
C LEU A 79 -9.06 -10.73 15.35
N PRO A 80 -9.00 -12.03 15.01
CA PRO A 80 -8.32 -13.05 15.82
C PRO A 80 -6.79 -12.94 15.64
N LEU A 81 -6.23 -11.80 15.97
CA LEU A 81 -4.79 -11.53 15.90
C LEU A 81 -4.06 -12.16 17.08
N LYS A 82 -2.87 -12.69 16.84
CA LYS A 82 -1.95 -13.13 17.90
C LYS A 82 -1.17 -11.93 18.45
N ASN A 83 -0.71 -12.00 19.68
CA ASN A 83 -0.09 -10.89 20.43
C ASN A 83 1.08 -10.18 19.71
N HIS A 84 1.76 -10.86 18.80
CA HIS A 84 2.90 -10.32 18.04
C HIS A 84 2.53 -9.88 16.62
N GLN A 85 1.25 -10.02 16.22
CA GLN A 85 0.80 -9.65 14.87
C GLN A 85 0.40 -8.19 14.79
N SER A 86 0.82 -7.53 13.72
CA SER A 86 0.36 -6.20 13.36
C SER A 86 -0.22 -6.19 11.93
N ILE A 87 -1.03 -5.18 11.62
CA ILE A 87 -1.61 -5.01 10.30
C ILE A 87 -0.69 -4.13 9.46
N SER A 88 -0.28 -4.65 8.30
CA SER A 88 0.56 -3.92 7.34
C SER A 88 -0.27 -3.11 6.35
N SER A 89 -1.45 -3.61 5.97
CA SER A 89 -2.29 -2.96 4.96
C SER A 89 -3.76 -3.25 5.17
N ILE A 90 -4.59 -2.25 4.91
CA ILE A 90 -6.06 -2.35 4.97
C ILE A 90 -6.59 -1.85 3.64
N MET A 91 -7.52 -2.58 3.02
CA MET A 91 -8.13 -2.17 1.77
C MET A 91 -9.56 -2.66 1.61
N PRO A 92 -10.43 -1.90 0.93
CA PRO A 92 -11.74 -2.38 0.55
C PRO A 92 -11.60 -3.48 -0.50
N PHE A 93 -12.50 -4.46 -0.45
CA PHE A 93 -12.67 -5.47 -1.48
C PHE A 93 -13.82 -5.06 -2.40
N PRO A 94 -13.66 -5.09 -3.73
CA PRO A 94 -14.73 -4.75 -4.68
C PRO A 94 -15.99 -5.57 -4.42
N GLU A 95 -17.14 -4.96 -4.62
CA GLU A 95 -18.44 -5.62 -4.38
C GLU A 95 -18.87 -6.49 -5.56
N SER A 96 -18.47 -6.12 -6.79
CA SER A 96 -18.76 -6.89 -7.99
C SER A 96 -17.67 -7.90 -8.30
N GLU A 97 -18.08 -9.09 -8.77
CA GLU A 97 -17.15 -10.13 -9.25
C GLU A 97 -16.40 -9.67 -10.50
N GLU A 98 -17.07 -8.92 -11.40
CA GLU A 98 -16.45 -8.36 -12.59
C GLU A 98 -15.30 -7.41 -12.26
N ASP A 99 -15.40 -6.63 -11.19
CA ASP A 99 -14.32 -5.75 -10.76
C ASP A 99 -13.19 -6.53 -10.10
N SER A 100 -13.50 -7.60 -9.34
CA SER A 100 -12.47 -8.41 -8.70
C SER A 100 -11.60 -9.17 -9.72
N SER A 101 -12.17 -9.59 -10.86
CA SER A 101 -11.45 -10.31 -11.92
C SER A 101 -10.47 -9.44 -12.70
N LYS A 102 -10.74 -8.12 -12.79
CA LYS A 102 -9.90 -7.15 -13.52
C LYS A 102 -8.66 -6.70 -12.74
N TYR A 103 -8.63 -6.96 -11.44
CA TYR A 103 -7.58 -6.48 -10.56
C TYR A 103 -6.70 -7.62 -10.05
N GLN A 104 -5.45 -7.30 -9.85
CA GLN A 104 -4.50 -8.14 -9.16
C GLN A 104 -4.08 -7.47 -7.85
N ILE A 105 -3.53 -8.27 -6.96
CA ILE A 105 -3.00 -7.82 -5.69
C ILE A 105 -1.50 -8.15 -5.62
N VAL A 106 -0.71 -7.15 -5.28
CA VAL A 106 0.75 -7.26 -5.16
C VAL A 106 1.14 -7.14 -3.69
N PHE A 107 1.99 -8.04 -3.28
CA PHE A 107 2.64 -8.09 -1.97
C PHE A 107 4.11 -7.72 -2.10
N ALA A 108 4.62 -6.97 -1.14
CA ALA A 108 6.05 -6.74 -0.98
C ALA A 108 6.48 -7.07 0.45
N THR A 109 7.63 -7.72 0.58
CA THR A 109 8.21 -8.10 1.88
C THR A 109 9.44 -7.28 2.21
N SER A 110 9.79 -7.19 3.49
CA SER A 110 10.98 -6.47 3.97
C SER A 110 12.27 -6.95 3.30
N LYS A 111 12.37 -8.25 2.99
CA LYS A 111 13.54 -8.86 2.33
C LYS A 111 13.51 -8.76 0.79
N GLY A 112 12.69 -7.87 0.23
CA GLY A 112 12.72 -7.59 -1.20
C GLY A 112 12.00 -8.60 -2.09
N LYS A 113 11.18 -9.49 -1.52
CA LYS A 113 10.34 -10.38 -2.31
C LYS A 113 9.04 -9.70 -2.70
N VAL A 114 8.54 -10.07 -3.87
CA VAL A 114 7.25 -9.62 -4.40
C VAL A 114 6.45 -10.80 -4.89
N ARG A 115 5.13 -10.66 -4.83
CA ARG A 115 4.20 -11.65 -5.31
C ARG A 115 2.96 -10.97 -5.86
N LYS A 116 2.40 -11.51 -6.95
CA LYS A 116 1.15 -11.04 -7.55
C LYS A 116 0.15 -12.19 -7.62
N ASN A 117 -1.07 -11.95 -7.17
CA ASN A 117 -2.20 -12.87 -7.26
C ASN A 117 -3.37 -12.21 -7.96
N SER A 118 -4.35 -13.01 -8.43
CA SER A 118 -5.68 -12.50 -8.71
C SER A 118 -6.32 -11.97 -7.42
N LEU A 119 -7.05 -10.87 -7.50
CA LEU A 119 -7.81 -10.38 -6.35
C LEU A 119 -8.94 -11.34 -5.96
N GLU A 120 -9.45 -12.14 -6.90
CA GLU A 120 -10.45 -13.17 -6.67
C GLU A 120 -10.01 -14.24 -5.65
N ASP A 121 -8.70 -14.54 -5.56
CA ASP A 121 -8.15 -15.46 -4.56
C ASP A 121 -8.53 -15.06 -3.12
N PHE A 122 -8.94 -13.81 -2.92
CA PHE A 122 -9.31 -13.21 -1.64
C PHE A 122 -10.83 -12.99 -1.49
N SER A 123 -11.64 -13.49 -2.41
CA SER A 123 -13.11 -13.40 -2.35
C SER A 123 -13.69 -14.17 -1.16
N SER A 124 -13.15 -15.35 -0.85
CA SER A 124 -13.58 -16.20 0.26
C SER A 124 -12.49 -16.34 1.31
N ILE A 125 -12.61 -15.57 2.40
CA ILE A 125 -11.73 -15.59 3.56
C ILE A 125 -12.54 -15.93 4.81
N ASN A 126 -12.11 -16.96 5.54
CA ASN A 126 -12.77 -17.38 6.78
C ASN A 126 -12.54 -16.34 7.89
N THR A 127 -13.40 -16.34 8.89
CA THR A 127 -13.28 -15.43 10.06
C THR A 127 -12.00 -15.61 10.84
N SER A 128 -11.44 -16.83 10.88
CA SER A 128 -10.13 -17.14 11.49
C SER A 128 -8.93 -16.63 10.69
N GLY A 129 -9.17 -16.06 9.51
CA GLY A 129 -8.13 -15.62 8.58
C GLY A 129 -7.61 -16.76 7.69
N LYS A 130 -6.85 -16.38 6.68
CA LYS A 130 -6.18 -17.31 5.75
C LYS A 130 -4.76 -16.84 5.47
N ILE A 131 -3.89 -17.75 5.06
CA ILE A 131 -2.56 -17.39 4.54
C ILE A 131 -2.75 -16.59 3.25
N ALA A 132 -2.24 -15.38 3.22
CA ALA A 132 -2.16 -14.53 2.04
C ALA A 132 -0.85 -14.75 1.28
N MET A 133 0.26 -14.87 2.01
CA MET A 133 1.59 -15.14 1.45
C MET A 133 2.42 -15.87 2.50
N LYS A 134 3.14 -16.93 2.09
CA LYS A 134 4.13 -17.58 2.97
C LYS A 134 5.40 -16.73 3.00
N LEU A 135 5.95 -16.54 4.17
CA LEU A 135 7.17 -15.75 4.40
C LEU A 135 8.37 -16.63 4.72
N ASP A 136 9.56 -16.10 4.54
CA ASP A 136 10.80 -16.68 5.11
C ASP A 136 10.95 -16.28 6.57
N THR A 137 11.87 -16.95 7.26
CA THR A 137 12.24 -16.61 8.62
C THR A 137 12.71 -15.15 8.71
N ASN A 138 12.17 -14.41 9.67
CA ASN A 138 12.47 -12.99 9.89
C ASN A 138 12.15 -12.09 8.66
N ASP A 139 11.17 -12.48 7.84
CA ASP A 139 10.61 -11.62 6.80
C ASP A 139 9.20 -11.16 7.20
N ARG A 140 8.77 -10.00 6.71
CA ARG A 140 7.45 -9.45 6.99
C ARG A 140 6.85 -8.79 5.76
N ILE A 141 5.53 -8.77 5.65
CA ILE A 141 4.83 -7.98 4.64
C ILE A 141 4.96 -6.50 5.02
N ILE A 142 5.50 -5.70 4.10
CA ILE A 142 5.62 -4.25 4.24
C ILE A 142 4.41 -3.55 3.64
N GLY A 143 3.88 -4.08 2.54
CA GLY A 143 2.75 -3.47 1.88
C GLY A 143 2.04 -4.43 0.96
N VAL A 144 0.73 -4.17 0.81
CA VAL A 144 -0.15 -4.87 -0.11
C VAL A 144 -0.92 -3.80 -0.88
N LYS A 145 -0.96 -3.91 -2.21
CA LYS A 145 -1.64 -2.95 -3.09
C LYS A 145 -2.39 -3.67 -4.21
N ILE A 146 -3.53 -3.11 -4.58
CA ILE A 146 -4.25 -3.52 -5.79
C ILE A 146 -3.56 -2.89 -7.00
N CYS A 147 -3.42 -3.63 -8.07
CA CYS A 147 -2.84 -3.15 -9.33
C CYS A 147 -3.56 -3.74 -10.55
N LYS A 148 -3.26 -3.15 -11.70
CA LYS A 148 -3.59 -3.65 -13.04
C LYS A 148 -2.31 -4.01 -13.79
N ASP A 149 -2.44 -4.74 -14.90
CA ASP A 149 -1.29 -5.14 -15.70
C ASP A 149 -0.61 -3.97 -16.43
N ASP A 150 -1.34 -2.89 -16.67
CA ASP A 150 -0.85 -1.66 -17.31
C ASP A 150 -0.17 -0.68 -16.34
N GLN A 151 0.02 -1.08 -15.09
CA GLN A 151 0.66 -0.28 -14.06
C GLN A 151 2.09 -0.74 -13.76
N ASP A 152 2.87 0.13 -13.15
CA ASP A 152 4.21 -0.14 -12.67
C ASP A 152 4.26 -0.24 -11.15
N ILE A 153 5.16 -1.08 -10.68
CA ILE A 153 5.45 -1.29 -9.27
C ILE A 153 6.74 -0.55 -8.94
N ILE A 154 6.73 0.22 -7.85
CA ILE A 154 7.92 0.82 -7.26
C ILE A 154 8.13 0.23 -5.86
N LEU A 155 9.35 -0.26 -5.63
CA LEU A 155 9.82 -0.65 -4.31
C LEU A 155 10.89 0.35 -3.88
N SER A 156 10.78 0.86 -2.65
CA SER A 156 11.79 1.75 -2.07
C SER A 156 12.40 1.10 -0.83
N THR A 157 13.72 1.29 -0.66
CA THR A 157 14.48 0.70 0.44
C THR A 157 14.82 1.72 1.51
N LYS A 158 15.13 1.23 2.71
CA LYS A 158 15.54 2.03 3.86
C LYS A 158 16.78 2.86 3.56
N PHE A 159 17.72 2.34 2.75
CA PHE A 159 18.94 3.06 2.36
C PHE A 159 18.75 3.96 1.13
N GLY A 160 17.50 4.28 0.77
CA GLY A 160 17.19 5.28 -0.24
C GLY A 160 17.28 4.80 -1.68
N LYS A 161 17.44 3.50 -1.94
CA LYS A 161 17.33 2.95 -3.28
C LYS A 161 15.88 2.69 -3.65
N CYS A 162 15.60 2.67 -4.95
CA CYS A 162 14.32 2.26 -5.47
C CYS A 162 14.45 1.51 -6.79
N ILE A 163 13.49 0.65 -7.08
CA ILE A 163 13.35 -0.05 -8.35
C ILE A 163 11.94 0.12 -8.88
N ARG A 164 11.83 0.42 -10.17
CA ARG A 164 10.56 0.49 -10.90
C ARG A 164 10.52 -0.59 -11.97
N PHE A 165 9.46 -1.38 -12.02
CA PHE A 165 9.25 -2.39 -13.04
C PHE A 165 7.76 -2.57 -13.35
N GLU A 166 7.46 -3.05 -14.56
CA GLU A 166 6.09 -3.26 -15.02
C GLU A 166 5.40 -4.40 -14.26
N SER A 167 4.15 -4.18 -13.82
CA SER A 167 3.34 -5.19 -13.14
C SER A 167 3.18 -6.47 -13.97
N LYS A 168 3.02 -6.35 -15.31
CA LYS A 168 2.88 -7.48 -16.21
C LYS A 168 4.10 -8.43 -16.24
N LYS A 169 5.29 -7.96 -15.80
CA LYS A 169 6.51 -8.80 -15.66
C LYS A 169 6.48 -9.69 -14.41
N LEU A 170 5.51 -9.48 -13.51
CA LEU A 170 5.22 -10.43 -12.44
C LEU A 170 4.20 -11.45 -12.92
N ARG A 171 4.56 -12.73 -12.84
CA ARG A 171 3.57 -13.78 -13.05
C ARG A 171 2.50 -13.72 -11.95
N ILE A 172 1.27 -14.07 -12.32
CA ILE A 172 0.20 -14.30 -11.38
C ILE A 172 0.42 -15.69 -10.76
N PHE A 173 0.50 -15.73 -9.43
CA PHE A 173 0.63 -16.99 -8.70
C PHE A 173 -0.74 -17.60 -8.49
N LYS A 174 -0.88 -18.88 -8.83
CA LYS A 174 -2.04 -19.68 -8.43
C LYS A 174 -1.90 -20.06 -6.97
N GLY A 175 -2.92 -19.78 -6.18
CA GLY A 175 -2.92 -20.05 -4.74
C GLY A 175 -2.08 -19.08 -3.92
N ARG A 176 -2.08 -19.23 -2.59
CA ARG A 176 -1.59 -18.24 -1.62
C ARG A 176 -0.39 -18.68 -0.78
N SER A 177 0.07 -19.92 -0.93
CA SER A 177 1.06 -20.53 -0.03
C SER A 177 2.52 -20.38 -0.48
N SER A 178 2.83 -19.66 -1.57
CA SER A 178 4.21 -19.46 -2.02
C SER A 178 4.86 -18.21 -1.42
N LYS A 179 6.20 -18.18 -1.40
CA LYS A 179 7.02 -17.10 -0.83
C LYS A 179 7.26 -15.92 -1.77
N GLY A 180 6.74 -15.94 -3.00
CA GLY A 180 7.02 -14.92 -4.00
C GLY A 180 8.40 -15.07 -4.66
N ILE A 181 8.82 -14.02 -5.35
CA ILE A 181 10.06 -13.96 -6.15
C ILE A 181 10.82 -12.69 -5.82
N LYS A 182 12.11 -12.62 -6.16
CA LYS A 182 12.95 -11.43 -5.96
C LYS A 182 12.39 -10.22 -6.73
N GLY A 183 12.07 -9.17 -6.03
CA GLY A 183 11.64 -7.87 -6.56
C GLY A 183 12.79 -6.92 -6.76
N ILE A 184 13.69 -6.84 -5.78
CA ILE A 184 14.90 -6.03 -5.77
C ILE A 184 16.04 -6.81 -5.10
N GLU A 185 17.26 -6.50 -5.45
CA GLU A 185 18.46 -6.95 -4.76
C GLU A 185 18.86 -5.93 -3.70
N LEU A 186 18.77 -6.34 -2.44
CA LEU A 186 19.08 -5.49 -1.30
C LEU A 186 20.56 -5.55 -0.96
N ALA A 187 21.10 -4.43 -0.49
CA ALA A 187 22.40 -4.38 0.17
C ALA A 187 22.32 -5.08 1.55
N PRO A 188 23.47 -5.46 2.14
CA PRO A 188 23.48 -5.94 3.52
C PRO A 188 22.79 -4.94 4.46
N ASN A 189 21.94 -5.45 5.36
CA ASN A 189 21.18 -4.65 6.34
C ASN A 189 20.17 -3.63 5.75
N ASP A 190 19.93 -3.65 4.42
CA ASP A 190 18.88 -2.87 3.80
C ASP A 190 17.55 -3.65 3.80
N GLU A 191 16.45 -2.94 3.81
CA GLU A 191 15.11 -3.52 3.75
C GLU A 191 14.16 -2.66 2.92
N ILE A 192 13.10 -3.29 2.39
CA ILE A 192 12.00 -2.55 1.75
C ILE A 192 11.19 -1.84 2.82
N VAL A 193 10.92 -0.56 2.58
CA VAL A 193 10.07 0.27 3.44
C VAL A 193 8.77 0.72 2.76
N SER A 194 8.70 0.64 1.42
CA SER A 194 7.52 1.09 0.68
C SER A 194 7.26 0.29 -0.59
N LEU A 195 5.98 0.05 -0.85
CA LEU A 195 5.42 -0.45 -2.09
C LEU A 195 4.45 0.59 -2.65
N SER A 196 4.69 1.05 -3.87
CA SER A 196 3.82 1.98 -4.59
C SER A 196 3.43 1.43 -5.96
N ILE A 197 2.21 1.74 -6.39
CA ILE A 197 1.69 1.41 -7.71
C ILE A 197 1.48 2.73 -8.46
N ILE A 198 1.97 2.82 -9.68
CA ILE A 198 1.83 3.98 -10.54
C ILE A 198 1.38 3.57 -11.94
N ASP A 199 0.68 4.47 -12.63
CA ASP A 199 0.28 4.22 -14.00
C ASP A 199 1.51 4.22 -14.93
N ASN A 200 1.53 3.28 -15.88
CA ASN A 200 2.61 3.16 -16.84
C ASN A 200 2.38 4.12 -18.02
N ASN A 201 2.48 5.42 -17.76
CA ASN A 201 2.44 6.43 -18.81
C ASN A 201 3.83 6.54 -19.44
N LYS A 202 4.10 5.76 -20.49
CA LYS A 202 5.37 5.82 -21.23
C LYS A 202 5.40 7.08 -22.09
N MET A 203 6.47 7.87 -21.98
CA MET A 203 6.83 8.80 -23.02
C MET A 203 7.07 8.03 -24.32
N LYS A 204 6.48 8.47 -25.43
CA LYS A 204 6.80 7.91 -26.75
C LYS A 204 8.30 8.12 -27.02
N LYS A 205 9.05 7.02 -27.11
CA LYS A 205 10.50 7.06 -27.28
C LYS A 205 10.96 7.58 -28.66
N ASN A 206 10.08 7.61 -29.65
CA ASN A 206 10.39 7.93 -31.03
C ASN A 206 9.41 8.97 -31.57
N GLY A 207 9.67 10.24 -31.35
CA GLY A 207 8.95 11.34 -31.96
C GLY A 207 9.26 12.69 -31.28
N LYS A 208 9.36 13.75 -32.04
CA LYS A 208 9.32 15.11 -31.50
C LYS A 208 7.97 15.25 -30.78
N ASN A 209 8.00 15.28 -29.43
CA ASN A 209 6.80 15.53 -28.65
C ASN A 209 6.16 16.86 -29.12
N THR A 210 4.97 16.81 -29.63
CA THR A 210 4.19 17.99 -29.94
C THR A 210 3.86 18.77 -28.67
N LYS A 211 3.41 20.02 -28.77
CA LYS A 211 2.97 20.78 -27.59
C LYS A 211 1.83 20.08 -26.87
N ASP A 212 0.95 19.39 -27.60
CA ASP A 212 -0.18 18.65 -27.05
C ASP A 212 0.27 17.40 -26.29
N ASP A 213 1.26 16.65 -26.80
CA ASP A 213 1.86 15.51 -26.09
C ASP A 213 2.50 15.94 -24.76
N LYS A 214 3.15 17.10 -24.72
CA LYS A 214 3.74 17.65 -23.48
C LYS A 214 2.69 18.04 -22.45
N SER A 215 1.58 18.64 -22.90
CA SER A 215 0.47 19.02 -22.01
C SER A 215 -0.23 17.79 -21.43
N GLU A 216 -0.44 16.76 -22.23
CA GLU A 216 -1.04 15.50 -21.80
C GLU A 216 -0.14 14.73 -20.83
N LEU A 217 1.17 14.70 -21.06
CA LEU A 217 2.14 14.12 -20.16
C LEU A 217 2.22 14.86 -18.81
N ALA A 218 2.15 16.19 -18.85
CA ALA A 218 2.11 17.01 -17.64
C ALA A 218 0.83 16.76 -16.83
N ALA A 219 -0.31 16.59 -17.48
CA ALA A 219 -1.59 16.27 -16.83
C ALA A 219 -1.60 14.88 -16.17
N LYS A 220 -0.88 13.91 -16.76
CA LYS A 220 -0.74 12.53 -16.24
C LYS A 220 0.43 12.37 -15.28
N GLN A 221 1.21 13.42 -15.01
CA GLN A 221 2.37 13.36 -14.13
C GLN A 221 1.95 13.09 -12.69
N LYS A 222 2.55 12.07 -12.09
CA LYS A 222 2.47 11.75 -10.67
C LYS A 222 3.80 12.02 -9.98
N PHE A 223 3.75 12.31 -8.71
CA PHE A 223 4.94 12.58 -7.92
C PHE A 223 5.13 11.55 -6.85
N ILE A 224 6.37 11.19 -6.59
CA ILE A 224 6.81 10.37 -5.48
C ILE A 224 7.38 11.30 -4.43
N LEU A 225 6.81 11.25 -3.23
CA LEU A 225 7.33 11.93 -2.06
C LEU A 225 8.19 10.95 -1.27
N SER A 226 9.48 11.25 -1.17
CA SER A 226 10.42 10.51 -0.31
C SER A 226 10.72 11.36 0.91
N ILE A 227 10.62 10.76 2.10
CA ILE A 227 10.88 11.43 3.38
C ILE A 227 11.87 10.59 4.15
N SER A 228 12.94 11.21 4.65
CA SER A 228 13.91 10.58 5.52
C SER A 228 13.43 10.58 6.98
N GLU A 229 14.10 9.80 7.83
CA GLU A 229 13.79 9.68 9.25
C GLU A 229 13.89 11.04 9.98
N ASN A 230 14.83 11.89 9.59
CA ASN A 230 15.01 13.24 10.14
C ASN A 230 14.09 14.30 9.51
N GLY A 231 13.08 13.90 8.72
CA GLY A 231 12.06 14.79 8.19
C GLY A 231 12.44 15.53 6.90
N PHE A 232 13.58 15.24 6.28
CA PHE A 232 13.92 15.82 4.99
C PHE A 232 13.12 15.17 3.87
N GLY A 233 12.43 15.98 3.09
CA GLY A 233 11.52 15.50 2.04
C GLY A 233 11.96 15.92 0.64
N LYS A 234 11.74 15.02 -0.33
CA LYS A 234 11.98 15.27 -1.75
C LYS A 234 10.74 14.84 -2.55
N LYS A 235 10.23 15.76 -3.38
CA LYS A 235 9.18 15.49 -4.36
C LYS A 235 9.81 15.28 -5.73
N THR A 236 9.68 14.10 -6.32
CA THR A 236 10.30 13.73 -7.60
C THR A 236 9.24 13.25 -8.58
N SER A 237 9.34 13.65 -9.85
CA SER A 237 8.45 13.13 -10.89
C SER A 237 8.60 11.62 -11.04
N HIS A 238 7.49 10.91 -11.25
CA HIS A 238 7.56 9.48 -11.52
C HIS A 238 8.29 9.15 -12.84
N TYR A 239 8.38 10.10 -13.77
CA TYR A 239 9.13 9.95 -15.01
C TYR A 239 10.64 9.85 -14.80
N ASP A 240 11.17 10.40 -13.71
CA ASP A 240 12.61 10.36 -13.37
C ASP A 240 13.06 8.96 -12.92
N TYR A 241 12.11 8.09 -12.58
CA TYR A 241 12.39 6.70 -12.20
C TYR A 241 12.28 5.80 -13.44
N ARG A 242 13.42 5.44 -14.01
CA ARG A 242 13.46 4.54 -15.16
C ARG A 242 12.83 3.18 -14.86
N THR A 243 12.05 2.66 -15.79
CA THR A 243 11.51 1.30 -15.72
C THR A 243 12.62 0.29 -16.06
N THR A 244 12.82 -0.70 -15.20
CA THR A 244 13.86 -1.74 -15.34
C THR A 244 13.23 -3.13 -15.26
N ASN A 245 14.06 -4.17 -15.28
CA ASN A 245 13.62 -5.50 -14.89
C ASN A 245 13.62 -5.61 -13.36
N ARG A 246 12.72 -6.44 -12.81
CA ARG A 246 12.72 -6.75 -11.38
C ARG A 246 13.99 -7.49 -10.96
N GLY A 247 14.31 -7.48 -9.68
CA GLY A 247 15.42 -8.25 -9.10
C GLY A 247 16.79 -7.62 -9.24
N GLY A 248 16.92 -6.43 -9.87
CA GLY A 248 18.16 -5.67 -9.93
C GLY A 248 18.38 -4.84 -8.66
N LYS A 249 19.55 -4.15 -8.60
CA LYS A 249 19.97 -3.31 -7.46
C LYS A 249 19.21 -1.98 -7.33
N GLY A 250 18.36 -1.65 -8.33
CA GLY A 250 17.64 -0.38 -8.36
C GLY A 250 18.52 0.83 -8.67
N ILE A 251 17.96 2.01 -8.45
CA ILE A 251 18.62 3.32 -8.58
C ILE A 251 18.51 4.07 -7.24
N ILE A 252 19.30 5.13 -7.11
CA ILE A 252 19.20 6.01 -5.94
C ILE A 252 17.96 6.89 -6.10
N GLY A 253 16.99 6.75 -5.20
CA GLY A 253 15.80 7.58 -5.10
C GLY A 253 16.00 8.81 -4.23
N ILE A 254 16.65 8.63 -3.09
CA ILE A 254 17.09 9.68 -2.17
C ILE A 254 18.48 9.32 -1.64
N ILE A 255 19.33 10.31 -1.47
CA ILE A 255 20.66 10.11 -0.88
C ILE A 255 20.51 10.15 0.63
N ASN A 256 20.84 9.05 1.30
CA ASN A 256 20.95 9.03 2.75
C ASN A 256 22.31 9.58 3.16
N SER A 257 22.31 10.53 4.06
CA SER A 257 23.49 11.10 4.69
C SER A 257 23.25 11.20 6.19
N PRO A 258 24.29 11.38 7.02
CA PRO A 258 24.11 11.60 8.45
C PRO A 258 23.21 12.81 8.80
N ARG A 259 23.00 13.68 7.82
CA ARG A 259 22.20 14.90 7.98
C ARG A 259 20.70 14.67 7.77
N ASN A 260 20.31 13.64 7.01
CA ASN A 260 18.90 13.43 6.63
C ASN A 260 18.41 12.01 6.88
#